data_f30f2d707314945ccf0c300a59744078
#
_entry.id   f30f2d707314945ccf0c300a59744078
#
_cell.length_a   1.000
_cell.length_b   1.000
_cell.length_c   1.000
_cell.angle_alpha   90.00
_cell.angle_beta   90.00
_cell.angle_gamma   90.00
#
_symmetry.space_group_name_H-M   'P 1'
#
loop_
_entity.id
_entity.type
_entity.pdbx_description
1 polymer ?
#
loop_
_entity_poly.entity_id
_entity_poly.type
_entity_poly.pdbx_seq_one_letter_code
_entity_poly.pdbx_strand_id
1 'polypeptide(L)'
;MDHTHEESEFIQHEPCPKCGSRDNLARYDDGHAYCFGCEYRENTGGEHKVVLKKGDNNMDFVEGEIANLSARGITEETCRKWDYRVGNVAGQPVQVANYKDSSGNRVAQKIRFKNKDFHVRGDIKEAGLYGQHLWSGKGKKAIVCEGEIDALSVSQS
;
A
#
# COMPACT_ATOMS: atom_id res chain seq x y z
N MET A 1 -20.42 -14.23 -31.82
CA MET A 1 -18.98 -14.25 -31.51
C MET A 1 -18.79 -13.32 -30.32
N ASP A 2 -18.77 -13.88 -29.13
CA ASP A 2 -18.57 -13.14 -27.90
C ASP A 2 -17.11 -12.70 -27.80
N HIS A 3 -16.84 -11.43 -27.95
CA HIS A 3 -15.61 -10.82 -27.51
C HIS A 3 -15.74 -10.57 -26.01
N THR A 4 -15.36 -11.55 -25.21
CA THR A 4 -15.04 -11.30 -23.81
C THR A 4 -13.84 -10.36 -23.81
N HIS A 5 -14.09 -9.07 -23.54
CA HIS A 5 -13.04 -8.15 -23.14
C HIS A 5 -12.52 -8.68 -21.79
N GLU A 6 -11.38 -9.36 -21.82
CA GLU A 6 -10.60 -9.56 -20.60
C GLU A 6 -10.23 -8.16 -20.13
N GLU A 7 -10.80 -7.75 -18.99
CA GLU A 7 -10.47 -6.48 -18.37
C GLU A 7 -9.00 -6.57 -17.91
N SER A 8 -8.13 -5.76 -18.51
CA SER A 8 -6.73 -5.67 -18.10
C SER A 8 -6.62 -5.05 -16.72
N GLU A 9 -5.80 -5.65 -15.86
CA GLU A 9 -5.59 -5.18 -14.50
C GLU A 9 -4.44 -4.17 -14.45
N PHE A 10 -4.65 -3.08 -13.69
CA PHE A 10 -3.62 -2.07 -13.43
C PHE A 10 -2.47 -2.66 -12.60
N ILE A 11 -1.23 -2.42 -13.03
CA ILE A 11 -0.03 -2.89 -12.32
C ILE A 11 0.58 -1.76 -11.48
N GLN A 12 1.00 -0.66 -12.13
CA GLN A 12 1.74 0.42 -11.47
C GLN A 12 1.72 1.71 -12.28
N HIS A 13 2.11 2.80 -11.62
CA HIS A 13 2.43 4.06 -12.28
C HIS A 13 3.91 4.16 -12.59
N GLU A 14 4.22 4.76 -13.76
CA GLU A 14 5.58 4.96 -14.25
C GLU A 14 5.77 6.39 -14.77
N PRO A 15 7.02 6.86 -14.93
CA PRO A 15 7.29 8.10 -15.62
C PRO A 15 6.87 8.03 -17.09
N CYS A 16 6.17 9.05 -17.56
CA CYS A 16 5.76 9.11 -18.96
C CYS A 16 6.91 9.62 -19.85
N PRO A 17 7.33 8.87 -20.87
CA PRO A 17 8.41 9.27 -21.77
C PRO A 17 8.04 10.47 -22.66
N LYS A 18 6.74 10.73 -22.86
CA LYS A 18 6.27 11.79 -23.74
C LYS A 18 6.13 13.14 -23.04
N CYS A 19 5.55 13.18 -21.84
CA CYS A 19 5.31 14.44 -21.13
C CYS A 19 6.24 14.66 -19.93
N GLY A 20 7.07 13.67 -19.58
CA GLY A 20 8.00 13.76 -18.46
C GLY A 20 7.34 13.77 -17.07
N SER A 21 6.03 13.51 -16.97
CA SER A 21 5.38 13.34 -15.66
C SER A 21 5.96 12.12 -14.95
N ARG A 22 6.09 12.21 -13.64
CA ARG A 22 6.77 11.17 -12.85
C ARG A 22 5.96 9.90 -12.65
N ASP A 23 4.61 10.00 -12.70
CA ASP A 23 3.68 8.99 -12.22
C ASP A 23 2.33 8.95 -12.96
N ASN A 24 2.22 9.59 -14.12
CA ASN A 24 0.95 9.64 -14.86
C ASN A 24 0.80 8.52 -15.90
N LEU A 25 1.82 7.70 -16.12
CA LEU A 25 1.74 6.56 -17.02
C LEU A 25 1.31 5.32 -16.24
N ALA A 26 0.06 4.90 -16.41
CA ALA A 26 -0.44 3.66 -15.85
C ALA A 26 -0.07 2.49 -16.76
N ARG A 27 0.55 1.45 -16.19
CA ARG A 27 0.86 0.20 -16.88
C ARG A 27 -0.09 -0.90 -16.45
N TYR A 28 -0.48 -1.75 -17.42
CA TYR A 28 -1.44 -2.83 -17.24
C TYR A 28 -0.80 -4.20 -17.54
N ASP A 29 -1.42 -5.26 -17.06
CA ASP A 29 -0.92 -6.65 -17.12
C ASP A 29 -0.86 -7.24 -18.52
N ASP A 30 -1.64 -6.71 -19.46
CA ASP A 30 -1.59 -7.06 -20.88
C ASP A 30 -0.46 -6.35 -21.63
N GLY A 31 0.36 -5.55 -20.93
CA GLY A 31 1.52 -4.84 -21.45
C GLY A 31 1.20 -3.47 -22.05
N HIS A 32 -0.08 -3.07 -22.14
CA HIS A 32 -0.37 -1.70 -22.56
C HIS A 32 -0.08 -0.68 -21.44
N ALA A 33 0.15 0.57 -21.83
CA ALA A 33 0.26 1.67 -20.91
C ALA A 33 -0.49 2.91 -21.40
N TYR A 34 -1.05 3.67 -20.44
CA TYR A 34 -1.80 4.89 -20.71
C TYR A 34 -1.36 6.01 -19.78
N CYS A 35 -1.06 7.18 -20.35
CA CYS A 35 -0.70 8.36 -19.57
C CYS A 35 -1.91 9.30 -19.40
N PHE A 36 -2.34 9.49 -18.17
CA PHE A 36 -3.46 10.40 -17.84
C PHE A 36 -3.12 11.88 -17.99
N GLY A 37 -1.82 12.24 -18.10
CA GLY A 37 -1.40 13.64 -18.26
C GLY A 37 -1.34 14.13 -19.70
N CYS A 38 -1.07 13.26 -20.68
CA CYS A 38 -0.88 13.65 -22.09
C CYS A 38 -1.51 12.69 -23.10
N GLU A 39 -2.32 11.75 -22.61
CA GLU A 39 -3.03 10.74 -23.42
C GLU A 39 -2.08 9.84 -24.26
N TYR A 40 -0.81 9.79 -23.89
CA TYR A 40 0.15 8.88 -24.50
C TYR A 40 -0.26 7.42 -24.27
N ARG A 41 -0.19 6.60 -25.31
CA ARG A 41 -0.51 5.16 -25.26
C ARG A 41 0.67 4.37 -25.78
N GLU A 42 1.00 3.32 -25.08
CA GLU A 42 1.90 2.26 -25.50
C GLU A 42 1.07 0.99 -25.74
N ASN A 43 1.12 0.48 -26.97
CA ASN A 43 0.56 -0.83 -27.30
C ASN A 43 1.75 -1.75 -27.56
N THR A 44 2.20 -2.48 -26.56
CA THR A 44 3.19 -3.53 -26.77
C THR A 44 2.49 -4.80 -27.23
N GLY A 45 2.24 -4.89 -28.52
CA GLY A 45 1.97 -6.16 -29.17
C GLY A 45 3.23 -7.01 -29.20
N GLY A 46 3.61 -7.60 -28.08
CA GLY A 46 4.78 -8.44 -27.97
C GLY A 46 4.84 -9.08 -26.59
N GLU A 47 4.93 -10.39 -26.55
CA GLU A 47 4.99 -11.25 -25.38
C GLU A 47 5.99 -10.78 -24.31
N HIS A 48 5.60 -9.84 -23.47
CA HIS A 48 6.10 -9.74 -22.12
C HIS A 48 4.96 -10.10 -21.17
N LYS A 49 4.72 -11.40 -21.01
CA LYS A 49 4.14 -11.89 -19.76
C LYS A 49 5.10 -11.48 -18.66
N VAL A 50 4.90 -10.29 -18.11
CA VAL A 50 5.29 -10.06 -16.74
C VAL A 50 4.41 -11.00 -15.93
N VAL A 51 4.94 -12.18 -15.65
CA VAL A 51 4.36 -13.08 -14.66
C VAL A 51 4.49 -12.33 -13.36
N LEU A 52 3.48 -11.49 -13.04
CA LEU A 52 3.20 -11.16 -11.66
C LEU A 52 2.96 -12.52 -11.01
N LYS A 53 3.93 -13.00 -10.29
CA LYS A 53 3.77 -14.15 -9.42
C LYS A 53 2.60 -13.79 -8.51
N LYS A 54 1.42 -14.29 -8.89
CA LYS A 54 0.25 -14.34 -8.04
C LYS A 54 0.74 -14.98 -6.75
N GLY A 55 0.75 -14.19 -5.68
CA GLY A 55 1.31 -14.43 -4.37
C GLY A 55 1.84 -15.84 -4.11
N ASP A 56 3.15 -15.97 -4.04
CA ASP A 56 3.70 -16.93 -3.11
C ASP A 56 3.07 -16.61 -1.76
N ASN A 57 2.24 -17.53 -1.25
CA ASN A 57 1.68 -17.46 0.10
C ASN A 57 2.75 -17.59 1.19
N ASN A 58 4.00 -17.45 0.85
CA ASN A 58 5.08 -17.15 1.74
C ASN A 58 5.17 -15.63 1.85
N MET A 59 4.21 -15.06 2.59
CA MET A 59 4.18 -13.62 2.86
C MET A 59 5.39 -13.30 3.73
N ASP A 60 6.46 -12.90 3.07
CA ASP A 60 7.67 -12.43 3.73
C ASP A 60 7.40 -11.01 4.25
N PHE A 61 6.63 -10.94 5.32
CA PHE A 61 6.33 -9.69 5.99
C PHE A 61 7.60 -9.08 6.55
N VAL A 62 7.71 -7.76 6.47
CA VAL A 62 8.81 -7.03 7.11
C VAL A 62 8.61 -7.12 8.61
N GLU A 63 9.54 -7.77 9.28
CA GLU A 63 9.62 -7.69 10.73
C GLU A 63 10.25 -6.35 11.13
N GLY A 64 9.65 -5.70 12.10
CA GLY A 64 10.07 -4.40 12.57
C GLY A 64 9.85 -4.25 14.06
N GLU A 65 10.41 -3.20 14.63
CA GLU A 65 10.32 -2.86 16.05
C GLU A 65 9.28 -1.77 16.28
N ILE A 66 8.65 -1.81 17.45
CA ILE A 66 7.83 -0.70 17.93
C ILE A 66 8.76 0.37 18.46
N ALA A 67 8.62 1.59 17.96
CA ALA A 67 9.46 2.71 18.39
C ALA A 67 8.70 4.04 18.30
N ASN A 68 9.20 5.04 19.00
CA ASN A 68 8.70 6.42 18.86
C ASN A 68 8.96 6.94 17.44
N LEU A 69 7.98 7.64 16.88
CA LEU A 69 8.16 8.43 15.66
C LEU A 69 8.42 9.90 16.06
N SER A 70 9.61 10.17 16.59
CA SER A 70 9.96 11.47 17.21
C SER A 70 9.73 12.66 16.29
N ALA A 71 10.02 12.51 14.99
CA ALA A 71 9.79 13.55 13.99
C ALA A 71 8.30 13.92 13.80
N ARG A 72 7.39 13.09 14.29
CA ARG A 72 5.93 13.27 14.24
C ARG A 72 5.30 13.42 15.62
N GLY A 73 6.09 13.33 16.68
CA GLY A 73 5.59 13.38 18.04
C GLY A 73 4.71 12.18 18.42
N ILE A 74 4.79 11.07 17.70
CA ILE A 74 4.00 9.87 17.97
C ILE A 74 4.78 8.95 18.90
N THR A 75 4.15 8.57 20.01
CA THR A 75 4.77 7.75 21.06
C THR A 75 4.81 6.27 20.68
N GLU A 76 5.74 5.54 21.29
CA GLU A 76 5.84 4.08 21.18
C GLU A 76 4.54 3.39 21.60
N GLU A 77 3.85 3.89 22.63
CA GLU A 77 2.58 3.35 23.09
C GLU A 77 1.52 3.41 22.00
N THR A 78 1.42 4.55 21.30
CA THR A 78 0.52 4.71 20.16
C THR A 78 0.91 3.76 19.02
N CYS A 79 2.19 3.67 18.69
CA CYS A 79 2.67 2.74 17.68
C CYS A 79 2.36 1.28 18.03
N ARG A 80 2.48 0.90 19.29
CA ARG A 80 2.13 -0.43 19.81
C ARG A 80 0.65 -0.74 19.67
N LYS A 81 -0.19 0.20 20.06
CA LYS A 81 -1.65 0.07 19.94
C LYS A 81 -2.09 -0.16 18.50
N TRP A 82 -1.47 0.55 17.56
CA TRP A 82 -1.84 0.52 16.14
C TRP A 82 -1.03 -0.49 15.32
N ASP A 83 -0.10 -1.22 15.96
CA ASP A 83 0.84 -2.13 15.31
C ASP A 83 1.59 -1.47 14.14
N TYR A 84 2.05 -0.24 14.39
CA TYR A 84 2.87 0.54 13.48
C TYR A 84 4.34 0.40 13.88
N ARG A 85 5.21 0.00 12.94
CA ARG A 85 6.58 -0.41 13.23
C ARG A 85 7.59 0.37 12.41
N VAL A 86 8.81 0.35 12.85
CA VAL A 86 9.99 0.74 12.08
C VAL A 86 10.79 -0.51 11.75
N GLY A 87 11.29 -0.59 10.53
CA GLY A 87 12.00 -1.78 10.06
C GLY A 87 13.04 -1.43 9.00
N ASN A 88 13.52 -2.45 8.32
CA ASN A 88 14.51 -2.31 7.26
C ASN A 88 14.16 -3.21 6.08
N VAL A 89 14.28 -2.68 4.88
CA VAL A 89 14.13 -3.43 3.63
C VAL A 89 15.34 -3.15 2.75
N ALA A 90 16.13 -4.19 2.48
CA ALA A 90 17.34 -4.11 1.67
C ALA A 90 18.30 -2.97 2.10
N GLY A 91 18.50 -2.81 3.42
CA GLY A 91 19.36 -1.77 3.98
C GLY A 91 18.72 -0.39 4.12
N GLN A 92 17.49 -0.21 3.68
CA GLN A 92 16.78 1.05 3.78
C GLN A 92 15.81 1.04 4.97
N PRO A 93 15.84 2.06 5.84
CA PRO A 93 14.88 2.19 6.93
C PRO A 93 13.48 2.48 6.37
N VAL A 94 12.50 1.76 6.89
CA VAL A 94 11.10 1.86 6.48
C VAL A 94 10.17 1.98 7.69
N GLN A 95 8.98 2.48 7.43
CA GLN A 95 7.87 2.43 8.36
C GLN A 95 6.84 1.42 7.84
N VAL A 96 6.26 0.63 8.75
CA VAL A 96 5.41 -0.50 8.40
C VAL A 96 4.09 -0.40 9.16
N ALA A 97 3.00 -0.25 8.43
CA ALA A 97 1.65 -0.35 8.96
C ALA A 97 1.14 -1.77 8.75
N ASN A 98 0.84 -2.48 9.83
CA ASN A 98 0.28 -3.82 9.77
C ASN A 98 -1.25 -3.76 9.66
N TYR A 99 -1.79 -4.27 8.57
CA TYR A 99 -3.22 -4.37 8.35
C TYR A 99 -3.74 -5.72 8.82
N LYS A 100 -4.88 -5.70 9.48
CA LYS A 100 -5.48 -6.88 10.11
C LYS A 100 -6.87 -7.15 9.56
N ASP A 101 -7.24 -8.43 9.54
CA ASP A 101 -8.60 -8.88 9.25
C ASP A 101 -9.53 -8.65 10.46
N SER A 102 -10.79 -9.04 10.32
CA SER A 102 -11.80 -8.96 11.38
C SER A 102 -11.49 -9.84 12.60
N SER A 103 -10.61 -10.83 12.44
CA SER A 103 -10.16 -11.73 13.51
C SER A 103 -8.90 -11.23 14.21
N GLY A 104 -8.31 -10.10 13.73
CA GLY A 104 -7.10 -9.51 14.28
C GLY A 104 -5.80 -10.12 13.74
N ASN A 105 -5.86 -10.97 12.72
CA ASN A 105 -4.68 -11.53 12.08
C ASN A 105 -4.09 -10.53 11.09
N ARG A 106 -2.76 -10.45 11.03
CA ARG A 106 -2.05 -9.64 10.03
C ARG A 106 -2.20 -10.28 8.65
N VAL A 107 -2.85 -9.61 7.73
CA VAL A 107 -3.10 -10.08 6.35
C VAL A 107 -2.38 -9.26 5.30
N ALA A 108 -2.00 -8.03 5.64
CA ALA A 108 -1.22 -7.16 4.76
C ALA A 108 -0.33 -6.20 5.52
N GLN A 109 0.63 -5.63 4.81
CA GLN A 109 1.48 -4.53 5.28
C GLN A 109 1.54 -3.43 4.24
N LYS A 110 1.47 -2.18 4.69
CA LYS A 110 1.85 -1.02 3.88
C LYS A 110 3.18 -0.50 4.39
N ILE A 111 4.17 -0.54 3.52
CA ILE A 111 5.56 -0.21 3.82
C ILE A 111 5.84 1.16 3.22
N ARG A 112 6.26 2.11 4.03
CA ARG A 112 6.61 3.47 3.62
C ARG A 112 8.11 3.66 3.65
N PHE A 113 8.68 4.04 2.52
CA PHE A 113 10.08 4.42 2.37
C PHE A 113 10.31 5.91 2.64
N LYS A 114 11.56 6.28 2.88
CA LYS A 114 11.94 7.68 3.16
C LYS A 114 11.63 8.65 2.01
N ASN A 115 11.72 8.18 0.78
CA ASN A 115 11.39 8.92 -0.45
C ASN A 115 9.89 9.10 -0.69
N LYS A 116 9.04 8.68 0.25
CA LYS A 116 7.57 8.67 0.19
C LYS A 116 6.98 7.61 -0.74
N ASP A 117 7.76 6.67 -1.25
CA ASP A 117 7.23 5.49 -1.95
C ASP A 117 6.53 4.56 -0.96
N PHE A 118 5.55 3.84 -1.48
CA PHE A 118 4.79 2.86 -0.72
C PHE A 118 4.80 1.52 -1.44
N HIS A 119 5.03 0.46 -0.68
CA HIS A 119 4.83 -0.90 -1.14
C HIS A 119 3.80 -1.61 -0.27
N VAL A 120 2.99 -2.46 -0.89
CA VAL A 120 2.03 -3.31 -0.17
C VAL A 120 2.49 -4.75 -0.28
N ARG A 121 2.48 -5.46 0.85
CA ARG A 121 2.69 -6.91 0.93
C ARG A 121 1.45 -7.56 1.50
N GLY A 122 1.16 -8.77 1.06
CA GLY A 122 -0.05 -9.48 1.45
C GLY A 122 -1.31 -9.02 0.73
N ASP A 123 -2.47 -9.45 1.18
CA ASP A 123 -3.76 -9.11 0.59
C ASP A 123 -4.45 -7.99 1.35
N ILE A 124 -4.28 -6.76 0.88
CA ILE A 124 -4.90 -5.58 1.50
C ILE A 124 -6.43 -5.56 1.29
N LYS A 125 -6.95 -6.33 0.34
CA LYS A 125 -8.40 -6.43 0.11
C LYS A 125 -9.10 -7.26 1.18
N GLU A 126 -8.38 -8.21 1.80
CA GLU A 126 -8.86 -8.98 2.94
C GLU A 126 -8.81 -8.18 4.25
N ALA A 127 -7.98 -7.14 4.30
CA ALA A 127 -7.92 -6.26 5.44
C ALA A 127 -9.14 -5.33 5.50
N GLY A 128 -9.59 -5.01 6.68
CA GLY A 128 -10.48 -3.88 6.90
C GLY A 128 -9.73 -2.53 6.82
N LEU A 129 -10.37 -1.47 7.25
CA LEU A 129 -9.70 -0.19 7.42
C LEU A 129 -8.57 -0.31 8.45
N TYR A 130 -7.48 0.42 8.23
CA TYR A 130 -6.38 0.45 9.18
C TYR A 130 -6.87 0.87 10.58
N GLY A 131 -6.58 0.04 11.57
CA GLY A 131 -7.06 0.25 12.94
C GLY A 131 -8.51 -0.16 13.21
N GLN A 132 -9.25 -0.67 12.23
CA GLN A 132 -10.65 -1.08 12.43
C GLN A 132 -10.80 -2.13 13.54
N HIS A 133 -9.82 -3.02 13.70
CA HIS A 133 -9.80 -4.03 14.77
C HIS A 133 -9.76 -3.44 16.20
N LEU A 134 -9.43 -2.14 16.31
CA LEU A 134 -9.42 -1.42 17.60
C LEU A 134 -10.79 -0.86 17.98
N TRP A 135 -11.78 -0.96 17.11
CA TRP A 135 -13.12 -0.41 17.37
C TRP A 135 -13.90 -1.29 18.32
N SER A 136 -14.32 -0.70 19.41
CA SER A 136 -15.20 -1.37 20.38
C SER A 136 -16.68 -1.31 20.00
N GLY A 137 -17.04 -0.54 18.99
CA GLY A 137 -18.43 -0.29 18.61
C GLY A 137 -19.25 0.56 19.60
N LYS A 138 -18.62 1.10 20.64
CA LYS A 138 -19.30 1.81 21.74
C LYS A 138 -19.19 3.33 21.68
N GLY A 139 -18.58 3.88 20.64
CA GLY A 139 -18.40 5.33 20.49
C GLY A 139 -19.61 6.03 19.86
N LYS A 140 -19.77 7.34 20.13
CA LYS A 140 -20.77 8.19 19.47
C LYS A 140 -20.26 8.77 18.14
N LYS A 141 -18.97 8.78 17.91
CA LYS A 141 -18.30 9.38 16.75
C LYS A 141 -17.15 8.49 16.30
N ALA A 142 -16.95 8.42 14.99
CA ALA A 142 -15.74 7.85 14.37
C ALA A 142 -15.03 8.96 13.62
N ILE A 143 -13.69 8.96 13.68
CA ILE A 143 -12.85 9.86 12.89
C ILE A 143 -12.17 8.99 11.83
N VAL A 144 -12.33 9.36 10.57
CA VAL A 144 -11.68 8.70 9.42
C VAL A 144 -10.57 9.61 8.92
N CYS A 145 -9.36 9.06 8.80
CA CYS A 145 -8.17 9.76 8.32
C CYS A 145 -7.73 9.16 6.98
N GLU A 146 -7.09 9.96 6.14
CA GLU A 146 -6.58 9.50 4.84
C GLU A 146 -5.34 8.60 4.99
N GLY A 147 -4.52 8.82 6.01
CA GLY A 147 -3.27 8.11 6.22
C GLY A 147 -3.15 7.45 7.58
N GLU A 148 -2.31 6.42 7.64
CA GLU A 148 -2.07 5.66 8.87
C GLU A 148 -1.46 6.56 9.97
N ILE A 149 -0.50 7.41 9.61
CA ILE A 149 0.16 8.34 10.54
C ILE A 149 -0.83 9.37 11.09
N ASP A 150 -1.78 9.82 10.27
CA ASP A 150 -2.80 10.77 10.71
C ASP A 150 -3.74 10.11 11.72
N ALA A 151 -4.10 8.84 11.49
CA ALA A 151 -4.88 8.06 12.44
C ALA A 151 -4.16 7.88 13.79
N LEU A 152 -2.85 7.61 13.77
CA LEU A 152 -2.03 7.53 14.98
C LEU A 152 -2.01 8.88 15.71
N SER A 153 -1.80 9.98 15.00
CA SER A 153 -1.75 11.34 15.57
C SER A 153 -3.06 11.72 16.24
N VAL A 154 -4.19 11.46 15.58
CA VAL A 154 -5.53 11.72 16.14
C VAL A 154 -5.82 10.81 17.34
N SER A 155 -5.37 9.56 17.30
CA SER A 155 -5.57 8.62 18.42
C SER A 155 -4.80 9.00 19.69
N GLN A 156 -3.72 9.77 19.54
CA GLN A 156 -2.87 10.20 20.65
C GLN A 156 -3.35 11.52 21.28
N SER A 157 -4.10 12.35 20.52
CA SER A 157 -4.69 13.61 20.99
C SER A 157 -5.85 13.33 21.92
#